data_cce3538dda7649f047568da1494b5c7a
#
_entry.id   cce3538dda7649f047568da1494b5c7a
#
_cell.length_a   1.000
_cell.length_b   1.000
_cell.length_c   1.000
_cell.angle_alpha   90.00
_cell.angle_beta   90.00
_cell.angle_gamma   90.00
#
_symmetry.space_group_name_H-M   'P 1'
#
loop_
_entity.id
_entity.type
_entity.pdbx_description
1 polymer ?
#
loop_
_entity_poly.entity_id
_entity_poly.type
_entity_poly.pdbx_seq_one_letter_code
_entity_poly.pdbx_strand_id
1 'polypeptide(L)'
;MADKKELPLALLEILESSTDKDHILSASQIRKKLESKYGLTLERRTLYSNIELLEKYGHKISSWRDNSEGYYLEERQFKLNEVRSLLNAVYGAAFLSPAESSALTRKILATLSLPQRRLFQEDMYISYKNGRNDAAMSRKFELISDAIRSRESVAFTPLIWMDNLDLAPAKERVLAEPRYIAFFEHRPYLVATLPGEDGARWYRIDRITDITQEESTFDALSEETARIVMRSSPLDKDSRHETAVFRCRKSMIDPLTDRFEPFAVFRPIDENYFELRITASENVIMRIAERYATSCVLLEPSRLHERMKEQLAAALSEYNK
;
A
#
# COMPACT_ATOMS: atom_id res chain seq x y z
N MET A 1 26.23 -40.02 2.86
CA MET A 1 25.72 -40.08 1.47
C MET A 1 24.51 -39.16 1.46
N ALA A 2 24.57 -38.08 0.70
CA ALA A 2 23.41 -37.22 0.54
C ALA A 2 22.26 -38.02 -0.13
N ASP A 3 21.04 -37.88 0.41
CA ASP A 3 19.88 -38.66 -0.06
C ASP A 3 19.47 -38.15 -1.46
N LYS A 4 19.41 -39.04 -2.45
CA LYS A 4 18.96 -38.70 -3.83
C LYS A 4 17.56 -38.08 -3.87
N LYS A 5 16.79 -38.17 -2.78
CA LYS A 5 15.48 -37.56 -2.63
C LYS A 5 15.52 -36.05 -2.48
N GLU A 6 16.65 -35.49 -2.05
CA GLU A 6 16.83 -34.04 -1.88
C GLU A 6 17.16 -33.33 -3.21
N LEU A 7 17.57 -34.11 -4.22
CA LEU A 7 18.09 -33.58 -5.48
C LEU A 7 17.13 -32.63 -6.23
N PRO A 8 15.82 -32.91 -6.37
CA PRO A 8 14.91 -31.99 -7.06
C PRO A 8 14.81 -30.64 -6.35
N LEU A 9 14.76 -30.63 -5.01
CA LEU A 9 14.68 -29.41 -4.21
C LEU A 9 15.99 -28.60 -4.29
N ALA A 10 17.14 -29.27 -4.18
CA ALA A 10 18.44 -28.64 -4.31
C ALA A 10 18.67 -28.06 -5.72
N LEU A 11 18.19 -28.76 -6.76
CA LEU A 11 18.24 -28.29 -8.12
C LEU A 11 17.36 -27.04 -8.31
N LEU A 12 16.13 -27.08 -7.82
CA LEU A 12 15.22 -25.95 -7.87
C LEU A 12 15.83 -24.71 -7.19
N GLU A 13 16.39 -24.87 -5.99
CA GLU A 13 17.03 -23.78 -5.27
C GLU A 13 18.21 -23.17 -6.03
N ILE A 14 19.01 -23.99 -6.73
CA ILE A 14 20.09 -23.47 -7.60
C ILE A 14 19.53 -22.67 -8.76
N LEU A 15 18.48 -23.18 -9.42
CA LEU A 15 17.84 -22.48 -10.53
C LEU A 15 17.21 -21.16 -10.05
N GLU A 16 16.51 -21.18 -8.93
CA GLU A 16 15.91 -19.99 -8.34
C GLU A 16 16.95 -18.94 -7.92
N SER A 17 18.00 -19.36 -7.24
CA SER A 17 18.98 -18.44 -6.66
C SER A 17 20.03 -17.95 -7.64
N SER A 18 20.38 -18.73 -8.66
CA SER A 18 21.58 -18.48 -9.47
C SER A 18 21.30 -18.22 -10.94
N THR A 19 20.07 -18.38 -11.42
CA THR A 19 19.77 -18.24 -12.85
C THR A 19 18.70 -17.21 -13.12
N ASP A 20 18.75 -16.62 -14.28
CA ASP A 20 17.71 -15.82 -14.94
C ASP A 20 18.03 -15.77 -16.45
N LYS A 21 17.25 -15.02 -17.25
CA LYS A 21 17.42 -14.92 -18.70
C LYS A 21 18.80 -14.42 -19.12
N ASP A 22 19.47 -13.63 -18.27
CA ASP A 22 20.77 -13.02 -18.52
C ASP A 22 21.92 -13.81 -17.84
N HIS A 23 21.59 -14.80 -16.99
CA HIS A 23 22.51 -15.63 -16.21
C HIS A 23 22.12 -17.10 -16.34
N ILE A 24 22.53 -17.69 -17.45
CA ILE A 24 22.23 -19.08 -17.82
C ILE A 24 23.31 -20.00 -17.30
N LEU A 25 22.95 -21.17 -16.77
CA LEU A 25 23.89 -22.17 -16.31
C LEU A 25 23.91 -23.41 -17.21
N SER A 26 25.08 -23.83 -17.64
CA SER A 26 25.27 -25.10 -18.31
C SER A 26 25.05 -26.29 -17.35
N ALA A 27 24.76 -27.48 -17.88
CA ALA A 27 24.61 -28.69 -17.08
C ALA A 27 25.83 -28.97 -16.18
N SER A 28 27.04 -28.66 -16.65
CA SER A 28 28.29 -28.83 -15.89
C SER A 28 28.36 -27.84 -14.70
N GLN A 29 27.95 -26.60 -14.91
CA GLN A 29 27.92 -25.58 -13.86
C GLN A 29 26.88 -25.90 -12.78
N ILE A 30 25.69 -26.39 -13.17
CA ILE A 30 24.67 -26.83 -12.22
C ILE A 30 25.20 -27.97 -11.36
N ARG A 31 25.80 -28.98 -11.99
CA ARG A 31 26.39 -30.13 -11.27
C ARG A 31 27.47 -29.69 -10.28
N LYS A 32 28.37 -28.78 -10.70
CA LYS A 32 29.40 -28.23 -9.82
C LYS A 32 28.81 -27.47 -8.64
N LYS A 33 27.71 -26.71 -8.84
CA LYS A 33 27.02 -26.01 -7.77
C LYS A 33 26.31 -26.97 -6.80
N LEU A 34 25.66 -28.03 -7.30
CA LEU A 34 25.06 -29.09 -6.49
C LEU A 34 26.09 -29.80 -5.63
N GLU A 35 27.24 -30.14 -6.21
CA GLU A 35 28.34 -30.75 -5.49
C GLU A 35 28.93 -29.83 -4.41
N SER A 36 29.23 -28.58 -4.78
CA SER A 36 29.88 -27.64 -3.85
C SER A 36 28.96 -27.19 -2.71
N LYS A 37 27.66 -27.07 -2.93
CA LYS A 37 26.70 -26.54 -1.94
C LYS A 37 26.07 -27.65 -1.10
N TYR A 38 25.77 -28.79 -1.71
CA TYR A 38 25.02 -29.89 -1.09
C TYR A 38 25.77 -31.21 -1.02
N GLY A 39 26.96 -31.30 -1.58
CA GLY A 39 27.71 -32.57 -1.68
C GLY A 39 27.03 -33.60 -2.60
N LEU A 40 26.14 -33.13 -3.51
CA LEU A 40 25.37 -33.99 -4.41
C LEU A 40 26.10 -34.16 -5.73
N THR A 41 26.73 -35.34 -5.90
CA THR A 41 27.36 -35.73 -7.19
C THR A 41 26.35 -36.51 -8.02
N LEU A 42 26.11 -36.10 -9.28
CA LEU A 42 25.17 -36.78 -10.16
C LEU A 42 25.64 -36.83 -11.62
N GLU A 43 25.14 -37.84 -12.31
CA GLU A 43 25.32 -37.99 -13.75
C GLU A 43 24.44 -37.03 -14.55
N ARG A 44 24.84 -36.72 -15.79
CA ARG A 44 24.12 -35.85 -16.67
C ARG A 44 22.66 -36.31 -16.92
N ARG A 45 22.45 -37.62 -17.07
CA ARG A 45 21.11 -38.23 -17.25
C ARG A 45 20.19 -37.95 -16.06
N THR A 46 20.73 -38.07 -14.86
CA THR A 46 19.99 -37.79 -13.62
C THR A 46 19.61 -36.33 -13.48
N LEU A 47 20.47 -35.39 -13.93
CA LEU A 47 20.10 -33.99 -13.98
C LEU A 47 18.90 -33.77 -14.89
N TYR A 48 18.91 -34.33 -16.09
CA TYR A 48 17.81 -34.13 -17.05
C TYR A 48 16.48 -34.70 -16.53
N SER A 49 16.48 -35.91 -15.94
CA SER A 49 15.27 -36.48 -15.38
C SER A 49 14.70 -35.65 -14.21
N ASN A 50 15.54 -34.92 -13.47
CA ASN A 50 15.08 -34.03 -12.42
C ASN A 50 14.58 -32.66 -12.98
N ILE A 51 15.13 -32.18 -14.06
CA ILE A 51 14.59 -31.02 -14.78
C ILE A 51 13.18 -31.36 -15.32
N GLU A 52 13.01 -32.48 -16.00
CA GLU A 52 11.70 -32.96 -16.48
C GLU A 52 10.70 -33.14 -15.33
N LEU A 53 11.18 -33.58 -14.16
CA LEU A 53 10.33 -33.69 -12.96
C LEU A 53 9.86 -32.29 -12.51
N LEU A 54 10.75 -31.29 -12.42
CA LEU A 54 10.37 -29.93 -12.03
C LEU A 54 9.40 -29.32 -13.03
N GLU A 55 9.60 -29.51 -14.32
CA GLU A 55 8.67 -29.06 -15.37
C GLU A 55 7.30 -29.68 -15.22
N LYS A 56 7.23 -30.98 -14.92
CA LYS A 56 5.97 -31.70 -14.63
C LYS A 56 5.22 -31.11 -13.44
N TYR A 57 5.94 -30.54 -12.45
CA TYR A 57 5.36 -29.88 -11.28
C TYR A 57 5.14 -28.36 -11.49
N GLY A 58 5.21 -27.88 -12.75
CA GLY A 58 4.81 -26.52 -13.14
C GLY A 58 5.92 -25.48 -13.14
N HIS A 59 7.20 -25.88 -12.94
CA HIS A 59 8.32 -24.96 -13.08
C HIS A 59 8.71 -24.83 -14.55
N LYS A 60 8.63 -23.64 -15.12
CA LYS A 60 9.09 -23.40 -16.49
C LYS A 60 10.60 -23.17 -16.49
N ILE A 61 11.31 -24.09 -17.10
CA ILE A 61 12.79 -24.08 -17.17
C ILE A 61 13.19 -24.03 -18.65
N SER A 62 13.85 -22.93 -19.04
CA SER A 62 14.48 -22.88 -20.36
C SER A 62 15.68 -23.82 -20.41
N SER A 63 15.77 -24.58 -21.46
CA SER A 63 16.80 -25.60 -21.65
C SER A 63 17.74 -25.26 -22.81
N TRP A 64 18.82 -26.02 -22.97
CA TRP A 64 19.72 -25.91 -24.12
C TRP A 64 18.98 -25.95 -25.47
N ARG A 65 17.87 -26.65 -25.56
CA ARG A 65 17.09 -26.74 -26.81
C ARG A 65 16.43 -25.41 -27.17
N ASP A 66 16.12 -24.61 -26.16
CA ASP A 66 15.40 -23.34 -26.33
C ASP A 66 16.33 -22.17 -26.57
N ASN A 67 17.51 -22.16 -25.94
CA ASN A 67 18.41 -21.01 -25.93
C ASN A 67 19.85 -21.30 -26.43
N SER A 68 20.24 -22.57 -26.67
CA SER A 68 21.57 -23.01 -27.08
C SER A 68 22.71 -22.67 -26.07
N GLU A 69 22.38 -22.31 -24.85
CA GLU A 69 23.35 -21.92 -23.81
C GLU A 69 23.26 -22.80 -22.55
N GLY A 70 22.07 -23.09 -22.06
CA GLY A 70 21.92 -23.90 -20.86
C GLY A 70 20.53 -23.86 -20.23
N TYR A 71 20.51 -23.74 -18.91
CA TYR A 71 19.27 -23.80 -18.13
C TYR A 71 19.10 -22.57 -17.27
N TYR A 72 17.88 -22.04 -17.22
CA TYR A 72 17.46 -21.02 -16.27
C TYR A 72 15.96 -21.16 -15.97
N LEU A 73 15.53 -20.66 -14.82
CA LEU A 73 14.13 -20.61 -14.45
C LEU A 73 13.45 -19.43 -15.14
N GLU A 74 12.53 -19.69 -16.08
CA GLU A 74 11.84 -18.68 -16.88
C GLU A 74 10.80 -17.92 -16.07
N GLU A 75 9.92 -18.65 -15.36
CA GLU A 75 8.87 -18.07 -14.58
C GLU A 75 9.25 -18.04 -13.09
N ARG A 76 9.16 -16.84 -12.54
CA ARG A 76 9.33 -16.57 -11.12
C ARG A 76 8.01 -16.08 -10.55
N GLN A 77 7.88 -16.17 -9.22
CA GLN A 77 6.72 -15.68 -8.50
C GLN A 77 6.41 -14.20 -8.83
N PHE A 78 7.44 -13.40 -9.02
CA PHE A 78 7.33 -12.00 -9.41
C PHE A 78 8.32 -11.65 -10.52
N LYS A 79 7.89 -10.77 -11.44
CA LYS A 79 8.75 -10.12 -12.44
C LYS A 79 9.52 -8.97 -11.80
N LEU A 80 10.62 -8.54 -12.41
CA LEU A 80 11.47 -7.44 -11.90
C LEU A 80 10.70 -6.13 -11.65
N ASN A 81 9.80 -5.75 -12.57
CA ASN A 81 8.99 -4.56 -12.42
C ASN A 81 7.97 -4.68 -11.27
N GLU A 82 7.42 -5.87 -11.04
CA GLU A 82 6.50 -6.13 -9.92
C GLU A 82 7.24 -6.06 -8.59
N VAL A 83 8.44 -6.64 -8.50
CA VAL A 83 9.31 -6.51 -7.33
C VAL A 83 9.64 -5.04 -7.07
N ARG A 84 9.97 -4.24 -8.10
CA ARG A 84 10.21 -2.81 -7.95
C ARG A 84 8.99 -2.08 -7.38
N SER A 85 7.80 -2.38 -7.89
CA SER A 85 6.55 -1.82 -7.38
C SER A 85 6.27 -2.19 -5.93
N LEU A 86 6.48 -3.48 -5.56
CA LEU A 86 6.35 -3.94 -4.18
C LEU A 86 7.34 -3.25 -3.24
N LEU A 87 8.59 -3.09 -3.65
CA LEU A 87 9.59 -2.40 -2.84
C LEU A 87 9.27 -0.92 -2.67
N ASN A 88 8.81 -0.24 -3.73
CA ASN A 88 8.36 1.15 -3.65
C ASN A 88 7.17 1.29 -2.68
N ALA A 89 6.21 0.35 -2.70
CA ALA A 89 5.10 0.32 -1.75
C ALA A 89 5.57 0.13 -0.31
N VAL A 90 6.52 -0.79 -0.06
CA VAL A 90 7.11 -1.00 1.27
C VAL A 90 7.81 0.25 1.78
N TYR A 91 8.62 0.93 0.94
CA TYR A 91 9.31 2.16 1.34
C TYR A 91 8.38 3.38 1.48
N GLY A 92 7.31 3.42 0.69
CA GLY A 92 6.27 4.45 0.80
C GLY A 92 5.37 4.28 2.02
N ALA A 93 5.35 3.10 2.65
CA ALA A 93 4.48 2.79 3.77
C ALA A 93 4.93 3.47 5.06
N ALA A 94 4.30 4.60 5.40
CA ALA A 94 4.63 5.39 6.58
C ALA A 94 4.30 4.69 7.92
N PHE A 95 3.60 3.59 7.90
CA PHE A 95 3.19 2.80 9.08
C PHE A 95 4.17 1.65 9.39
N LEU A 96 5.06 1.30 8.48
CA LEU A 96 6.10 0.30 8.72
C LEU A 96 7.30 0.94 9.42
N SER A 97 7.81 0.26 10.43
CA SER A 97 9.08 0.60 11.03
C SER A 97 10.26 0.32 10.07
N PRO A 98 11.43 0.95 10.25
CA PRO A 98 12.63 0.63 9.47
C PRO A 98 13.01 -0.86 9.51
N ALA A 99 12.82 -1.52 10.67
CA ALA A 99 13.11 -2.95 10.84
C ALA A 99 12.14 -3.83 10.04
N GLU A 100 10.84 -3.54 10.07
CA GLU A 100 9.82 -4.25 9.30
C GLU A 100 10.01 -4.03 7.80
N SER A 101 10.24 -2.79 7.36
CA SER A 101 10.55 -2.47 5.96
C SER A 101 11.77 -3.24 5.46
N SER A 102 12.84 -3.28 6.26
CA SER A 102 14.05 -4.04 5.94
C SER A 102 13.80 -5.56 5.89
N ALA A 103 12.99 -6.09 6.80
CA ALA A 103 12.62 -7.50 6.82
C ALA A 103 11.77 -7.89 5.60
N LEU A 104 10.77 -7.08 5.25
CA LEU A 104 9.94 -7.27 4.06
C LEU A 104 10.77 -7.16 2.77
N THR A 105 11.60 -6.14 2.66
CA THR A 105 12.53 -5.98 1.54
C THR A 105 13.38 -7.22 1.31
N ARG A 106 13.98 -7.78 2.36
CA ARG A 106 14.78 -9.02 2.25
C ARG A 106 13.95 -10.20 1.74
N LYS A 107 12.71 -10.35 2.23
CA LYS A 107 11.80 -11.42 1.77
C LYS A 107 11.41 -11.25 0.31
N ILE A 108 11.05 -10.03 -0.09
CA ILE A 108 10.70 -9.72 -1.49
C ILE A 108 11.90 -9.96 -2.41
N LEU A 109 13.08 -9.45 -2.06
CA LEU A 109 14.29 -9.68 -2.84
C LEU A 109 14.69 -11.16 -2.88
N ALA A 110 14.33 -11.97 -1.87
CA ALA A 110 14.60 -13.41 -1.86
C ALA A 110 13.87 -14.18 -2.98
N THR A 111 12.83 -13.63 -3.58
CA THR A 111 12.15 -14.21 -4.75
C THR A 111 12.92 -14.07 -6.06
N LEU A 112 13.97 -13.24 -6.08
CA LEU A 112 14.82 -12.98 -7.24
C LEU A 112 16.10 -13.82 -7.21
N SER A 113 16.75 -13.99 -8.37
CA SER A 113 18.10 -14.54 -8.45
C SER A 113 19.13 -13.62 -7.78
N LEU A 114 20.27 -14.15 -7.38
CA LEU A 114 21.36 -13.34 -6.81
C LEU A 114 21.84 -12.21 -7.73
N PRO A 115 22.02 -12.44 -9.06
CA PRO A 115 22.33 -11.35 -9.99
C PRO A 115 21.24 -10.28 -10.02
N GLN A 116 19.96 -10.67 -10.10
CA GLN A 116 18.84 -9.72 -10.12
C GLN A 116 18.75 -8.89 -8.82
N ARG A 117 19.05 -9.48 -7.65
CA ARG A 117 19.09 -8.74 -6.38
C ARG A 117 20.10 -7.59 -6.39
N ARG A 118 21.26 -7.78 -7.05
CA ARG A 118 22.31 -6.76 -7.13
C ARG A 118 21.82 -5.52 -7.85
N LEU A 119 20.95 -5.65 -8.87
CA LEU A 119 20.37 -4.52 -9.59
C LEU A 119 19.56 -3.59 -8.67
N PHE A 120 19.00 -4.12 -7.58
CA PHE A 120 18.22 -3.31 -6.63
C PHE A 120 19.08 -2.72 -5.51
N GLN A 121 20.31 -3.20 -5.30
CA GLN A 121 21.20 -2.64 -4.27
C GLN A 121 21.84 -1.31 -4.69
N GLU A 122 21.98 -1.08 -5.98
CA GLU A 122 22.62 0.12 -6.56
C GLU A 122 21.63 1.28 -6.72
N ASP A 123 20.32 0.99 -6.93
CA ASP A 123 19.29 1.98 -7.29
C ASP A 123 18.44 2.46 -6.11
N MET A 124 18.61 1.92 -4.91
CA MET A 124 17.64 2.14 -3.82
C MET A 124 18.10 3.16 -2.80
N TYR A 125 17.58 4.38 -2.93
CA TYR A 125 17.70 5.41 -1.91
C TYR A 125 16.65 5.18 -0.81
N ILE A 126 17.08 4.68 0.35
CA ILE A 126 16.20 4.49 1.50
C ILE A 126 15.99 5.86 2.16
N SER A 127 14.86 6.49 1.87
CA SER A 127 14.40 7.64 2.66
C SER A 127 13.93 7.11 4.02
N TYR A 128 14.74 7.28 5.04
CA TYR A 128 14.36 7.02 6.43
C TYR A 128 13.27 8.02 6.85
N LYS A 129 12.01 7.68 6.63
CA LYS A 129 10.94 8.33 7.38
C LYS A 129 10.89 7.68 8.76
N ASN A 130 10.92 8.50 9.80
CA ASN A 130 10.78 8.11 11.19
C ASN A 130 9.44 7.38 11.44
N GLY A 131 9.35 6.12 11.04
CA GLY A 131 8.26 5.24 11.45
C GLY A 131 8.46 4.94 12.95
N ARG A 132 7.47 5.23 13.78
CA ARG A 132 7.45 4.72 15.14
C ARG A 132 7.48 3.19 15.05
N ASN A 133 8.43 2.59 15.77
CA ASN A 133 8.58 1.14 15.88
C ASN A 133 7.38 0.62 16.69
N ASP A 134 6.32 0.21 16.02
CA ASP A 134 5.12 -0.31 16.67
C ASP A 134 4.89 -1.77 16.28
N ALA A 135 5.56 -2.69 16.98
CA ALA A 135 5.29 -4.13 16.88
C ALA A 135 3.81 -4.45 17.19
N ALA A 136 3.11 -3.54 17.86
CA ALA A 136 1.68 -3.61 18.10
C ALA A 136 0.86 -3.37 16.81
N MET A 137 1.44 -2.75 15.77
CA MET A 137 0.69 -2.41 14.55
C MET A 137 0.24 -3.67 13.80
N SER A 138 1.13 -4.62 13.56
CA SER A 138 0.79 -5.89 12.90
C SER A 138 -0.30 -6.64 13.65
N ARG A 139 -0.21 -6.67 14.98
CA ARG A 139 -1.24 -7.29 15.82
C ARG A 139 -2.60 -6.57 15.74
N LYS A 140 -2.60 -5.23 15.65
CA LYS A 140 -3.82 -4.45 15.43
C LYS A 140 -4.46 -4.79 14.08
N PHE A 141 -3.65 -4.90 13.02
CA PHE A 141 -4.13 -5.29 11.70
C PHE A 141 -4.76 -6.69 11.71
N GLU A 142 -4.11 -7.66 12.33
CA GLU A 142 -4.61 -9.03 12.46
C GLU A 142 -5.95 -9.05 13.19
N LEU A 143 -6.03 -8.42 14.36
CA LEU A 143 -7.25 -8.36 15.17
C LEU A 143 -8.41 -7.68 14.42
N ILE A 144 -8.17 -6.54 13.78
CA ILE A 144 -9.18 -5.84 12.98
C ILE A 144 -9.64 -6.70 11.80
N SER A 145 -8.70 -7.36 11.11
CA SER A 145 -9.02 -8.22 9.97
C SER A 145 -9.84 -9.45 10.39
N ASP A 146 -9.55 -10.01 11.55
CA ASP A 146 -10.29 -11.13 12.12
C ASP A 146 -11.72 -10.69 12.49
N ALA A 147 -11.85 -9.55 13.16
CA ALA A 147 -13.15 -8.98 13.52
C ALA A 147 -14.02 -8.66 12.29
N ILE A 148 -13.42 -8.14 11.21
CA ILE A 148 -14.14 -7.93 9.94
C ILE A 148 -14.65 -9.25 9.36
N ARG A 149 -13.82 -10.30 9.36
CA ARG A 149 -14.19 -11.61 8.82
C ARG A 149 -15.29 -12.31 9.63
N SER A 150 -15.20 -12.25 10.95
CA SER A 150 -16.20 -12.85 11.85
C SER A 150 -17.44 -11.97 12.01
N ARG A 151 -17.42 -10.72 11.51
CA ARG A 151 -18.46 -9.70 11.74
C ARG A 151 -18.70 -9.44 13.20
N GLU A 152 -17.64 -9.35 13.97
CA GLU A 152 -17.67 -9.03 15.38
C GLU A 152 -17.19 -7.61 15.62
N SER A 153 -17.83 -6.94 16.59
CA SER A 153 -17.47 -5.58 16.95
C SER A 153 -16.08 -5.52 17.58
N VAL A 154 -15.48 -4.35 17.54
CA VAL A 154 -14.22 -4.06 18.25
C VAL A 154 -14.42 -2.94 19.24
N ALA A 155 -13.81 -3.05 20.41
CA ALA A 155 -13.73 -1.96 21.38
C ALA A 155 -12.29 -1.49 21.51
N PHE A 156 -12.07 -0.19 21.51
CA PHE A 156 -10.73 0.40 21.58
C PHE A 156 -10.74 1.79 22.19
N THR A 157 -9.59 2.26 22.63
CA THR A 157 -9.41 3.62 23.13
C THR A 157 -8.65 4.46 22.08
N PRO A 158 -9.24 5.54 21.52
CA PRO A 158 -8.53 6.45 20.64
C PRO A 158 -7.47 7.26 21.39
N LEU A 159 -6.35 7.53 20.77
CA LEU A 159 -5.38 8.53 21.23
C LEU A 159 -5.76 9.91 20.69
N ILE A 160 -5.93 10.86 21.57
CA ILE A 160 -6.30 12.26 21.28
C ILE A 160 -5.17 13.22 21.69
N TRP A 161 -5.08 14.35 21.00
CA TRP A 161 -4.17 15.42 21.39
C TRP A 161 -4.70 16.15 22.61
N MET A 162 -3.83 16.28 23.60
CA MET A 162 -4.07 17.10 24.80
C MET A 162 -3.59 18.53 24.55
N ASP A 163 -3.95 19.47 25.41
CA ASP A 163 -3.58 20.88 25.30
C ASP A 163 -2.05 21.11 25.29
N ASN A 164 -1.30 20.22 25.93
CA ASN A 164 0.17 20.24 25.95
C ASN A 164 0.82 19.62 24.70
N LEU A 165 0.03 19.29 23.66
CA LEU A 165 0.45 18.63 22.43
C LEU A 165 0.99 17.20 22.60
N ASP A 166 0.69 16.54 23.72
CA ASP A 166 0.94 15.11 23.90
C ASP A 166 -0.27 14.27 23.44
N LEU A 167 0.01 13.07 22.95
CA LEU A 167 -1.02 12.08 22.66
C LEU A 167 -1.34 11.27 23.92
N ALA A 168 -2.59 11.31 24.35
CA ALA A 168 -3.07 10.52 25.48
C ALA A 168 -4.34 9.72 25.12
N PRO A 169 -4.61 8.61 25.80
CA PRO A 169 -5.85 7.86 25.62
C PRO A 169 -7.07 8.74 25.93
N ALA A 170 -8.10 8.67 25.11
CA ALA A 170 -9.40 9.27 25.39
C ALA A 170 -10.00 8.65 26.67
N LYS A 171 -10.90 9.39 27.34
CA LYS A 171 -11.56 8.89 28.57
C LYS A 171 -12.48 7.72 28.30
N GLU A 172 -13.10 7.69 27.13
CA GLU A 172 -14.10 6.70 26.74
C GLU A 172 -13.54 5.77 25.68
N ARG A 173 -13.90 4.49 25.81
CA ARG A 173 -13.68 3.49 24.78
C ARG A 173 -14.74 3.63 23.69
N VAL A 174 -14.38 3.35 22.47
CA VAL A 174 -15.27 3.30 21.31
C VAL A 174 -15.61 1.84 21.03
N LEU A 175 -16.89 1.52 21.00
CA LEU A 175 -17.41 0.28 20.45
C LEU A 175 -17.79 0.55 18.99
N ALA A 176 -17.21 -0.21 18.06
CA ALA A 176 -17.39 0.01 16.64
C ALA A 176 -17.54 -1.30 15.88
N GLU A 177 -18.29 -1.26 14.80
CA GLU A 177 -18.48 -2.35 13.84
C GLU A 177 -17.49 -2.17 12.68
N PRO A 178 -16.38 -2.91 12.64
CA PRO A 178 -15.35 -2.74 11.67
C PRO A 178 -15.83 -3.15 10.27
N ARG A 179 -15.67 -2.30 9.27
CA ARG A 179 -16.12 -2.54 7.89
C ARG A 179 -14.98 -2.90 6.98
N TYR A 180 -13.91 -2.09 6.97
CA TYR A 180 -12.68 -2.36 6.21
C TYR A 180 -11.50 -1.53 6.74
N ILE A 181 -10.31 -1.90 6.29
CA ILE A 181 -9.08 -1.13 6.49
C ILE A 181 -8.82 -0.32 5.23
N ALA A 182 -8.65 0.98 5.36
CA ALA A 182 -8.35 1.88 4.26
C ALA A 182 -7.03 2.62 4.48
N PHE A 183 -6.42 3.04 3.39
CA PHE A 183 -5.24 3.91 3.43
C PHE A 183 -5.59 5.28 2.88
N PHE A 184 -5.31 6.32 3.66
CA PHE A 184 -5.48 7.70 3.26
C PHE A 184 -4.23 8.49 3.63
N GLU A 185 -3.64 9.20 2.66
CA GLU A 185 -2.37 9.93 2.82
C GLU A 185 -1.27 9.09 3.50
N HIS A 186 -1.09 7.86 3.02
CA HIS A 186 -0.11 6.89 3.54
C HIS A 186 -0.31 6.46 5.01
N ARG A 187 -1.50 6.69 5.58
CA ARG A 187 -1.86 6.28 6.94
C ARG A 187 -2.95 5.23 6.90
N PRO A 188 -2.86 4.18 7.73
CA PRO A 188 -3.91 3.18 7.83
C PRO A 188 -5.04 3.66 8.74
N TYR A 189 -6.26 3.41 8.29
CA TYR A 189 -7.49 3.71 9.03
C TYR A 189 -8.37 2.47 9.14
N LEU A 190 -8.94 2.29 10.31
CA LEU A 190 -10.13 1.47 10.50
C LEU A 190 -11.33 2.31 10.06
N VAL A 191 -12.07 1.84 9.07
CA VAL A 191 -13.37 2.37 8.70
C VAL A 191 -14.44 1.51 9.36
N ALA A 192 -15.26 2.12 10.18
CA ALA A 192 -16.26 1.44 10.99
C ALA A 192 -17.56 2.23 11.06
N THR A 193 -18.67 1.57 11.35
CA THR A 193 -19.91 2.20 11.79
C THR A 193 -20.04 2.09 13.31
N LEU A 194 -20.76 3.00 13.94
CA LEU A 194 -21.10 2.85 15.34
C LEU A 194 -22.48 2.19 15.48
N PRO A 195 -22.73 1.38 16.51
CA PRO A 195 -24.02 0.76 16.72
C PRO A 195 -25.15 1.80 16.74
N GLY A 196 -26.13 1.64 15.85
CA GLY A 196 -27.27 2.56 15.73
C GLY A 196 -27.02 3.88 15.03
N GLU A 197 -25.83 4.09 14.41
CA GLU A 197 -25.52 5.27 13.60
C GLU A 197 -25.44 4.92 12.11
N ASP A 198 -26.04 5.76 11.27
CA ASP A 198 -25.89 5.69 9.81
C ASP A 198 -24.70 6.55 9.39
N GLY A 199 -23.56 5.93 9.18
CA GLY A 199 -22.39 6.65 8.68
C GLY A 199 -21.07 5.99 9.01
N ALA A 200 -20.04 6.32 8.20
CA ALA A 200 -18.70 5.81 8.41
C ALA A 200 -17.91 6.70 9.38
N ARG A 201 -17.22 6.07 10.30
CA ARG A 201 -16.22 6.70 11.15
C ARG A 201 -14.84 6.18 10.76
N TRP A 202 -13.86 7.08 10.71
CA TRP A 202 -12.50 6.77 10.34
C TRP A 202 -11.57 6.94 11.53
N TYR A 203 -10.96 5.85 11.97
CA TYR A 203 -10.03 5.84 13.11
C TYR A 203 -8.64 5.46 12.64
N ARG A 204 -7.65 6.32 12.87
CA ARG A 204 -6.26 6.00 12.55
C ARG A 204 -5.79 4.82 13.40
N ILE A 205 -5.39 3.71 12.75
CA ILE A 205 -4.96 2.49 13.44
C ILE A 205 -3.72 2.73 14.31
N ASP A 206 -2.81 3.62 13.88
CA ASP A 206 -1.65 4.02 14.68
C ASP A 206 -2.02 4.89 15.90
N ARG A 207 -3.28 5.32 16.02
CA ARG A 207 -3.82 6.09 17.15
C ARG A 207 -4.93 5.34 17.90
N ILE A 208 -4.95 4.03 17.79
CA ILE A 208 -5.82 3.14 18.56
C ILE A 208 -4.96 2.43 19.60
N THR A 209 -5.43 2.38 20.86
CA THR A 209 -4.84 1.56 21.92
C THR A 209 -5.91 0.65 22.54
N ASP A 210 -5.50 -0.38 23.28
CA ASP A 210 -6.35 -1.29 24.03
C ASP A 210 -7.50 -1.89 23.17
N ILE A 211 -7.17 -2.26 21.94
CA ILE A 211 -8.16 -2.85 21.03
C ILE A 211 -8.45 -4.30 21.42
N THR A 212 -9.73 -4.61 21.53
CA THR A 212 -10.28 -5.95 21.79
C THR A 212 -11.38 -6.28 20.79
N GLN A 213 -11.52 -7.55 20.43
CA GLN A 213 -12.65 -8.08 19.70
C GLN A 213 -13.74 -8.42 20.72
N GLU A 214 -14.98 -8.08 20.40
CA GLU A 214 -16.13 -8.26 21.29
C GLU A 214 -17.05 -9.33 20.70
N GLU A 215 -17.76 -10.08 21.54
CA GLU A 215 -18.67 -11.14 21.09
C GLU A 215 -19.94 -10.62 20.38
N SER A 216 -20.15 -9.29 20.36
CA SER A 216 -21.27 -8.68 19.67
C SER A 216 -21.08 -8.70 18.16
N THR A 217 -22.04 -9.28 17.45
CA THR A 217 -22.02 -9.37 15.97
C THR A 217 -22.81 -8.24 15.33
N PHE A 218 -22.50 -7.92 14.08
CA PHE A 218 -23.19 -6.92 13.30
C PHE A 218 -23.57 -7.44 11.90
N ASP A 219 -24.60 -6.87 11.32
CA ASP A 219 -25.08 -7.22 9.99
C ASP A 219 -24.24 -6.61 8.87
N ALA A 220 -24.30 -7.21 7.69
CA ALA A 220 -23.77 -6.61 6.49
C ALA A 220 -24.49 -5.29 6.20
N LEU A 221 -23.74 -4.31 5.68
CA LEU A 221 -24.34 -3.05 5.24
C LEU A 221 -25.28 -3.29 4.06
N SER A 222 -26.38 -2.51 4.00
CA SER A 222 -27.16 -2.41 2.77
C SER A 222 -26.29 -1.89 1.62
N GLU A 223 -26.66 -2.16 0.37
CA GLU A 223 -25.90 -1.67 -0.79
C GLU A 223 -25.76 -0.14 -0.78
N GLU A 224 -26.80 0.57 -0.35
CA GLU A 224 -26.79 2.03 -0.28
C GLU A 224 -25.82 2.52 0.79
N THR A 225 -25.90 1.98 2.00
CA THR A 225 -24.98 2.32 3.10
C THR A 225 -23.55 1.93 2.77
N ALA A 226 -23.32 0.78 2.13
CA ALA A 226 -22.01 0.36 1.68
C ALA A 226 -21.39 1.34 0.68
N ARG A 227 -22.19 1.88 -0.28
CA ARG A 227 -21.73 2.92 -1.21
C ARG A 227 -21.35 4.22 -0.49
N ILE A 228 -22.14 4.64 0.51
CA ILE A 228 -21.82 5.82 1.31
C ILE A 228 -20.51 5.61 2.08
N VAL A 229 -20.39 4.47 2.76
CA VAL A 229 -19.19 4.13 3.53
C VAL A 229 -17.94 4.06 2.63
N MET A 230 -18.03 3.46 1.43
CA MET A 230 -16.92 3.37 0.48
C MET A 230 -16.50 4.73 -0.09
N ARG A 231 -17.41 5.68 -0.19
CA ARG A 231 -17.13 7.04 -0.69
C ARG A 231 -16.71 8.01 0.41
N SER A 232 -16.83 7.60 1.68
CA SER A 232 -16.43 8.43 2.81
C SER A 232 -14.91 8.62 2.87
N SER A 233 -14.46 9.65 3.54
CA SER A 233 -13.04 9.94 3.78
C SER A 233 -12.82 10.35 5.23
N PRO A 234 -11.59 10.28 5.76
CA PRO A 234 -11.28 10.80 7.09
C PRO A 234 -11.57 12.30 7.26
N LEU A 235 -11.79 12.99 6.17
CA LEU A 235 -12.11 14.43 6.12
C LEU A 235 -13.62 14.69 6.13
N ASP A 236 -14.43 13.63 5.91
CA ASP A 236 -15.90 13.71 5.92
C ASP A 236 -16.39 13.60 7.37
N LYS A 237 -16.37 14.70 8.08
CA LYS A 237 -17.05 14.80 9.36
C LYS A 237 -18.42 15.44 9.10
N ASP A 238 -19.49 14.63 9.08
CA ASP A 238 -20.90 15.03 9.08
C ASP A 238 -21.30 16.07 8.00
N SER A 239 -20.61 16.12 6.87
CA SER A 239 -20.84 17.14 5.87
C SER A 239 -21.56 16.62 4.63
N ARG A 240 -22.52 17.41 4.15
CA ARG A 240 -23.19 17.17 2.86
C ARG A 240 -22.17 17.18 1.73
N HIS A 241 -22.31 16.25 0.78
CA HIS A 241 -21.57 16.28 -0.46
C HIS A 241 -22.22 17.27 -1.41
N GLU A 242 -21.42 18.16 -1.95
CA GLU A 242 -21.86 19.15 -2.93
C GLU A 242 -20.84 19.28 -4.07
N THR A 243 -21.29 19.76 -5.20
CA THR A 243 -20.41 19.94 -6.36
C THR A 243 -19.72 21.29 -6.26
N ALA A 244 -18.40 21.28 -6.24
CA ALA A 244 -17.57 22.46 -6.28
C ALA A 244 -16.97 22.67 -7.67
N VAL A 245 -16.81 23.93 -8.05
CA VAL A 245 -16.18 24.36 -9.29
C VAL A 245 -15.00 25.25 -8.94
N PHE A 246 -13.83 24.89 -9.45
CA PHE A 246 -12.61 25.65 -9.30
C PHE A 246 -12.10 26.13 -10.65
N ARG A 247 -11.59 27.33 -10.72
CA ARG A 247 -10.73 27.82 -11.80
C ARG A 247 -9.28 27.65 -11.38
N CYS A 248 -8.55 26.77 -12.06
CA CYS A 248 -7.19 26.40 -11.72
C CYS A 248 -6.21 26.85 -12.81
N ARG A 249 -5.00 27.26 -12.43
CA ARG A 249 -3.92 27.52 -13.38
C ARG A 249 -3.49 26.21 -14.05
N LYS A 250 -3.13 26.26 -15.33
CA LYS A 250 -2.77 25.09 -16.13
C LYS A 250 -1.59 24.30 -15.55
N SER A 251 -0.67 24.95 -14.83
CA SER A 251 0.42 24.30 -14.10
C SER A 251 -0.02 23.34 -12.99
N MET A 252 -1.31 23.39 -12.63
CA MET A 252 -1.90 22.54 -11.60
C MET A 252 -2.55 21.27 -12.17
N ILE A 253 -2.47 21.04 -13.50
CA ILE A 253 -3.17 19.90 -14.10
C ILE A 253 -2.66 18.58 -13.56
N ASP A 254 -1.35 18.32 -13.60
CA ASP A 254 -0.76 17.07 -13.13
C ASP A 254 -1.03 16.81 -11.64
N PRO A 255 -0.73 17.76 -10.69
CA PRO A 255 -1.02 17.54 -9.28
C PRO A 255 -2.49 17.27 -8.93
N LEU A 256 -3.42 17.86 -9.72
CA LEU A 256 -4.84 17.68 -9.46
C LEU A 256 -5.40 16.43 -10.15
N THR A 257 -4.90 16.07 -11.34
CA THR A 257 -5.24 14.83 -12.02
C THR A 257 -4.79 13.64 -11.21
N ASP A 258 -3.52 13.59 -10.79
CA ASP A 258 -2.96 12.53 -9.97
C ASP A 258 -3.74 12.28 -8.66
N ARG A 259 -4.37 13.33 -8.14
CA ARG A 259 -5.07 13.25 -6.86
C ARG A 259 -6.56 12.95 -6.99
N PHE A 260 -7.21 13.41 -8.03
CA PHE A 260 -8.67 13.44 -8.12
C PHE A 260 -9.26 12.61 -9.27
N GLU A 261 -8.50 12.09 -10.22
CA GLU A 261 -9.00 11.10 -11.15
C GLU A 261 -9.31 9.76 -10.42
N PRO A 262 -10.40 9.08 -10.77
CA PRO A 262 -11.42 9.40 -11.80
C PRO A 262 -12.62 10.19 -11.27
N PHE A 263 -12.52 10.82 -10.09
CA PHE A 263 -13.66 11.43 -9.39
C PHE A 263 -13.91 12.89 -9.73
N ALA A 264 -13.07 13.47 -10.58
CA ALA A 264 -13.16 14.87 -10.97
C ALA A 264 -13.30 15.03 -12.50
N VAL A 265 -13.89 16.14 -12.91
CA VAL A 265 -13.99 16.54 -14.32
C VAL A 265 -13.11 17.76 -14.56
N PHE A 266 -12.25 17.66 -15.57
CA PHE A 266 -11.34 18.72 -15.99
C PHE A 266 -11.79 19.26 -17.33
N ARG A 267 -11.94 20.58 -17.47
CA ARG A 267 -12.34 21.24 -18.70
C ARG A 267 -11.43 22.43 -18.99
N PRO A 268 -10.86 22.57 -20.18
CA PRO A 268 -10.07 23.76 -20.53
C PRO A 268 -10.98 25.00 -20.55
N ILE A 269 -10.48 26.12 -20.02
CA ILE A 269 -11.11 27.43 -20.12
C ILE A 269 -10.40 28.24 -21.21
N ASP A 270 -9.07 28.40 -21.09
CA ASP A 270 -8.21 29.13 -22.02
C ASP A 270 -6.77 28.56 -21.99
N GLU A 271 -5.80 29.30 -22.53
CA GLU A 271 -4.38 28.86 -22.56
C GLU A 271 -3.74 28.76 -21.17
N ASN A 272 -4.25 29.47 -20.16
CA ASN A 272 -3.67 29.60 -18.82
C ASN A 272 -4.46 28.89 -17.74
N TYR A 273 -5.76 28.63 -17.97
CA TYR A 273 -6.67 28.11 -16.96
C TYR A 273 -7.50 26.94 -17.45
N PHE A 274 -7.92 26.11 -16.48
CA PHE A 274 -8.92 25.06 -16.65
C PHE A 274 -9.91 25.07 -15.48
N GLU A 275 -11.08 24.51 -15.72
CA GLU A 275 -12.11 24.25 -14.72
C GLU A 275 -11.88 22.83 -14.15
N LEU A 276 -11.85 22.75 -12.81
CA LEU A 276 -11.96 21.52 -12.06
C LEU A 276 -13.33 21.44 -11.41
N ARG A 277 -14.09 20.39 -11.71
CA ARG A 277 -15.38 20.12 -11.09
C ARG A 277 -15.28 18.83 -10.27
N ILE A 278 -15.58 18.91 -8.97
CA ILE A 278 -15.50 17.78 -8.03
C ILE A 278 -16.72 17.77 -7.13
N THR A 279 -17.25 16.57 -6.85
CA THR A 279 -18.30 16.38 -5.84
C THR A 279 -17.67 15.79 -4.60
N ALA A 280 -17.67 16.52 -3.49
CA ALA A 280 -17.03 16.14 -2.24
C ALA A 280 -17.74 16.81 -1.05
N SER A 281 -17.33 16.42 0.15
CA SER A 281 -17.78 17.08 1.36
C SER A 281 -17.23 18.52 1.46
N GLU A 282 -17.94 19.38 2.17
CA GLU A 282 -17.53 20.77 2.41
C GLU A 282 -16.08 20.85 2.94
N ASN A 283 -15.72 19.99 3.88
CA ASN A 283 -14.37 19.97 4.46
C ASN A 283 -13.29 19.63 3.41
N VAL A 284 -13.58 18.71 2.50
CA VAL A 284 -12.65 18.37 1.40
C VAL A 284 -12.52 19.54 0.43
N ILE A 285 -13.64 20.17 0.05
CA ILE A 285 -13.67 21.34 -0.86
C ILE A 285 -12.85 22.49 -0.27
N MET A 286 -13.08 22.83 1.01
CA MET A 286 -12.35 23.90 1.67
C MET A 286 -10.84 23.59 1.79
N ARG A 287 -10.47 22.35 2.10
CA ARG A 287 -9.04 21.97 2.13
C ARG A 287 -8.36 22.06 0.76
N ILE A 288 -9.07 21.76 -0.32
CA ILE A 288 -8.56 21.98 -1.68
C ILE A 288 -8.34 23.48 -1.92
N ALA A 289 -9.35 24.29 -1.58
CA ALA A 289 -9.28 25.73 -1.72
C ALA A 289 -8.12 26.34 -0.92
N GLU A 290 -7.95 25.94 0.33
CA GLU A 290 -6.84 26.37 1.20
C GLU A 290 -5.47 25.96 0.67
N ARG A 291 -5.31 24.68 0.33
CA ARG A 291 -4.03 24.11 -0.09
C ARG A 291 -3.52 24.74 -1.39
N TYR A 292 -4.42 25.06 -2.31
CA TYR A 292 -4.08 25.55 -3.64
C TYR A 292 -4.53 27.00 -3.87
N ALA A 293 -4.76 27.76 -2.81
CA ALA A 293 -5.31 29.13 -2.84
C ALA A 293 -4.58 30.08 -3.81
N THR A 294 -3.28 29.92 -3.99
CA THR A 294 -2.47 30.74 -4.91
C THR A 294 -2.64 30.39 -6.39
N SER A 295 -3.20 29.23 -6.68
CA SER A 295 -3.25 28.68 -8.05
C SER A 295 -4.63 28.21 -8.47
N CYS A 296 -5.53 27.97 -7.53
CA CYS A 296 -6.89 27.53 -7.77
C CYS A 296 -7.87 28.40 -6.99
N VAL A 297 -8.87 28.93 -7.68
CA VAL A 297 -9.93 29.76 -7.08
C VAL A 297 -11.21 28.95 -7.05
N LEU A 298 -11.77 28.74 -5.87
CA LEU A 298 -13.10 28.15 -5.71
C LEU A 298 -14.14 29.15 -6.23
N LEU A 299 -14.96 28.76 -7.20
CA LEU A 299 -16.01 29.60 -7.80
C LEU A 299 -17.38 29.26 -7.25
N GLU A 300 -17.67 27.97 -7.11
CA GLU A 300 -18.94 27.44 -6.62
C GLU A 300 -18.69 26.35 -5.56
N PRO A 301 -19.56 26.24 -4.56
CA PRO A 301 -20.75 27.08 -4.29
C PRO A 301 -20.34 28.44 -3.69
N SER A 302 -21.15 29.46 -3.98
CA SER A 302 -20.90 30.86 -3.56
C SER A 302 -20.68 31.01 -2.05
N ARG A 303 -21.38 30.21 -1.24
CA ARG A 303 -21.22 30.18 0.22
C ARG A 303 -19.78 29.83 0.64
N LEU A 304 -19.20 28.82 0.00
CA LEU A 304 -17.83 28.39 0.31
C LEU A 304 -16.79 29.33 -0.31
N HIS A 305 -17.10 29.94 -1.46
CA HIS A 305 -16.27 30.99 -2.03
C HIS A 305 -16.14 32.20 -1.06
N GLU A 306 -17.23 32.71 -0.52
CA GLU A 306 -17.19 33.84 0.42
C GLU A 306 -16.48 33.45 1.71
N ARG A 307 -16.75 32.25 2.26
CA ARG A 307 -16.03 31.73 3.42
C ARG A 307 -14.52 31.67 3.18
N MET A 308 -14.09 31.24 1.99
CA MET A 308 -12.67 31.20 1.63
C MET A 308 -12.04 32.57 1.56
N LYS A 309 -12.78 33.58 1.03
CA LYS A 309 -12.32 34.98 1.04
C LYS A 309 -12.11 35.52 2.45
N GLU A 310 -13.05 35.23 3.36
CA GLU A 310 -12.93 35.63 4.76
C GLU A 310 -11.69 34.99 5.43
N GLN A 311 -11.47 33.69 5.19
CA GLN A 311 -10.30 32.99 5.72
C GLN A 311 -8.99 33.55 5.18
N LEU A 312 -8.91 33.86 3.89
CA LEU A 312 -7.72 34.47 3.28
C LEU A 312 -7.46 35.88 3.80
N ALA A 313 -8.50 36.66 4.01
CA ALA A 313 -8.38 38.00 4.60
C ALA A 313 -7.88 37.95 6.05
N ALA A 314 -8.41 37.02 6.84
CA ALA A 314 -7.96 36.77 8.21
C ALA A 314 -6.48 36.32 8.24
N ALA A 315 -6.10 35.37 7.39
CA ALA A 315 -4.73 34.89 7.26
C ALA A 315 -3.79 36.05 6.88
N LEU A 316 -4.14 36.88 5.89
CA LEU A 316 -3.32 38.01 5.50
C LEU A 316 -3.15 39.03 6.64
N SER A 317 -4.19 39.24 7.45
CA SER A 317 -4.13 40.10 8.63
C SER A 317 -3.13 39.59 9.68
N GLU A 318 -3.01 38.27 9.86
CA GLU A 318 -2.02 37.67 10.79
C GLU A 318 -0.58 37.84 10.29
N TYR A 319 -0.35 37.78 8.96
CA TYR A 319 1.00 38.00 8.40
C TYR A 319 1.44 39.48 8.42
N ASN A 320 0.49 40.41 8.59
CA ASN A 320 0.77 41.84 8.66
C ASN A 320 0.98 42.34 10.09
N LYS A 321 0.88 41.49 11.11
CA LYS A 321 1.22 41.78 12.52
C LYS A 321 2.70 41.61 12.78
#